data_13b84c46304a55f8d07fda5b6adedf5e
#
_entry.id   13b84c46304a55f8d07fda5b6adedf5e
#
_cell.length_a   1.000
_cell.length_b   1.000
_cell.length_c   1.000
_cell.angle_alpha   90.00
_cell.angle_beta   90.00
_cell.angle_gamma   90.00
#
_symmetry.space_group_name_H-M   'P 1'
#
loop_
_entity.id
_entity.type
_entity.pdbx_description
1 polymer ?
#
loop_
_entity_poly.entity_id
_entity_poly.type
_entity_poly.pdbx_seq_one_letter_code
_entity_poly.pdbx_strand_id
1 'polypeptide(L)'
;IPVSFLLDNAYGREKNRKMWYAKGQRTGGDDMISFVNDYSEGACDEILRAMIETNHTQTPGYGLDEHCAQAAELIRKACGVRKADVHFLVGGTQCNKTLIAAALRPHEAVICADSGHIHVHETGAVENSGHKVIALPALDGKLCCADIERAVRKHTDEHMVKPKMVYLSNATEL
;
A
#
# COMPACT_ATOMS: atom_id res chain seq x y z
N ILE A 1 -0.25 -1.23 -1.08
CA ILE A 1 -0.84 -0.93 0.25
C ILE A 1 0.31 -0.46 1.11
N PRO A 2 0.33 0.79 1.61
CA PRO A 2 1.38 1.21 2.54
C PRO A 2 1.38 0.30 3.76
N VAL A 3 2.56 -0.08 4.24
CA VAL A 3 2.74 -0.94 5.44
C VAL A 3 2.09 -0.31 6.69
N SER A 4 1.91 1.02 6.70
CA SER A 4 1.18 1.76 7.73
C SER A 4 -0.25 1.26 7.97
N PHE A 5 -0.93 0.76 6.94
CA PHE A 5 -2.33 0.34 7.05
C PHE A 5 -2.55 -0.98 7.80
N LEU A 6 -1.60 -1.91 7.74
CA LEU A 6 -1.73 -3.21 8.44
C LEU A 6 -1.48 -3.09 9.96
N LEU A 7 -0.77 -2.05 10.40
CA LEU A 7 -0.47 -1.85 11.83
C LEU A 7 -1.61 -1.19 12.60
N ASP A 8 -2.42 -0.34 11.95
CA ASP A 8 -3.51 0.39 12.63
C ASP A 8 -4.70 -0.49 13.04
N ASN A 9 -4.92 -1.62 12.38
CA ASN A 9 -6.02 -2.52 12.70
C ASN A 9 -5.67 -3.66 13.68
N ALA A 10 -4.38 -3.90 13.93
CA ALA A 10 -3.92 -5.02 14.75
C ALA A 10 -3.67 -4.67 16.22
N TYR A 11 -3.54 -3.39 16.54
CA TYR A 11 -3.34 -2.93 17.91
C TYR A 11 -4.53 -2.10 18.37
N GLY A 12 -5.24 -2.59 19.40
CA GLY A 12 -6.45 -2.02 19.98
C GLY A 12 -6.34 -0.49 20.22
N ARG A 13 -7.38 0.19 19.79
CA ARG A 13 -7.50 1.65 19.60
C ARG A 13 -7.19 2.55 20.80
N GLU A 14 -6.96 2.04 22.01
CA GLU A 14 -6.88 2.90 23.21
C GLU A 14 -5.51 3.02 23.88
N LYS A 15 -4.59 2.09 23.68
CA LYS A 15 -3.29 2.13 24.37
C LYS A 15 -2.13 2.75 23.58
N ASN A 16 -2.22 2.82 22.27
CA ASN A 16 -1.08 3.22 21.43
C ASN A 16 -1.12 4.68 20.91
N ARG A 17 -2.18 5.44 21.13
CA ARG A 17 -2.21 6.87 20.77
C ARG A 17 -1.11 7.71 21.45
N LYS A 18 -0.60 7.25 22.60
CA LYS A 18 0.49 7.95 23.34
C LYS A 18 1.89 7.57 22.87
N MET A 19 2.07 6.48 22.13
CA MET A 19 3.39 6.00 21.73
C MET A 19 3.91 6.64 20.44
N TRP A 20 3.02 7.12 19.59
CA TRP A 20 3.38 7.79 18.33
C TRP A 20 3.62 9.31 18.46
N TYR A 21 3.31 9.88 19.63
CA TYR A 21 3.53 11.29 19.94
C TYR A 21 4.55 11.49 21.07
N ALA A 22 5.60 10.68 21.13
CA ALA A 22 6.72 10.97 22.04
C ALA A 22 7.44 12.23 21.54
N LYS A 23 7.35 13.29 22.36
CA LYS A 23 7.92 14.61 22.18
C LYS A 23 9.36 14.55 21.63
N GLY A 24 9.53 14.73 20.32
CA GLY A 24 10.76 15.28 19.79
C GLY A 24 10.81 16.76 20.18
N GLN A 25 11.80 17.19 20.95
CA GLN A 25 12.07 18.61 21.14
C GLN A 25 12.52 19.16 19.78
N ARG A 26 11.60 19.75 19.02
CA ARG A 26 11.93 20.54 17.85
C ARG A 26 12.37 21.91 18.34
N THR A 27 13.65 22.20 18.15
CA THR A 27 14.19 23.55 18.36
C THR A 27 13.88 24.38 17.08
N GLY A 28 12.91 25.27 17.18
CA GLY A 28 12.73 26.42 16.27
C GLY A 28 11.61 26.28 15.23
N GLY A 29 10.58 27.11 15.37
CA GLY A 29 9.57 27.38 14.38
C GLY A 29 8.22 26.69 14.68
N ASP A 30 7.13 27.34 14.40
CA ASP A 30 5.74 26.98 14.69
C ASP A 30 5.46 25.48 14.73
N ASP A 31 4.86 24.99 15.82
CA ASP A 31 4.45 23.60 16.06
C ASP A 31 3.32 23.13 15.11
N MET A 32 3.43 23.42 13.82
CA MET A 32 2.43 23.01 12.83
C MET A 32 2.68 21.57 12.42
N ILE A 33 1.74 20.68 12.76
CA ILE A 33 1.74 19.29 12.27
C ILE A 33 1.17 19.31 10.85
N SER A 34 1.95 18.85 9.88
CA SER A 34 1.52 18.73 8.49
C SER A 34 0.87 17.36 8.24
N PHE A 35 -0.30 17.36 7.63
CA PHE A 35 -1.00 16.16 7.16
C PHE A 35 -1.03 16.08 5.62
N VAL A 36 -0.13 16.76 4.94
CA VAL A 36 -0.08 16.80 3.47
C VAL A 36 0.25 15.42 2.87
N ASN A 37 1.11 14.66 3.54
CA ASN A 37 1.47 13.30 3.15
C ASN A 37 2.05 12.54 4.35
N ASP A 38 2.27 11.24 4.19
CA ASP A 38 2.80 10.33 5.21
C ASP A 38 4.32 10.10 5.12
N TYR A 39 5.02 10.86 4.26
CA TYR A 39 6.46 10.74 4.04
C TYR A 39 7.23 12.08 4.19
N SER A 40 6.61 13.09 4.79
CA SER A 40 7.26 14.39 5.05
C SER A 40 8.30 14.34 6.16
N GLU A 41 8.23 13.34 7.03
CA GLU A 41 9.16 13.13 8.13
C GLU A 41 9.94 11.82 7.95
N GLY A 42 11.09 11.72 8.61
CA GLY A 42 11.89 10.49 8.64
C GLY A 42 11.29 9.43 9.57
N ALA A 43 12.03 8.34 9.75
CA ALA A 43 11.66 7.30 10.70
C ALA A 43 11.73 7.82 12.15
N CYS A 44 10.93 7.23 13.04
CA CYS A 44 10.99 7.55 14.47
C CYS A 44 12.34 7.17 15.07
N ASP A 45 12.68 7.81 16.19
CA ASP A 45 13.99 7.66 16.86
C ASP A 45 14.35 6.20 17.16
N GLU A 46 13.38 5.38 17.53
CA GLU A 46 13.60 3.96 17.84
C GLU A 46 14.07 3.18 16.60
N ILE A 47 13.47 3.46 15.43
CA ILE A 47 13.88 2.85 14.16
C ILE A 47 15.28 3.31 13.78
N LEU A 48 15.56 4.62 13.91
CA LEU A 48 16.89 5.17 13.60
C LEU A 48 17.97 4.56 14.50
N ARG A 49 17.71 4.38 15.79
CA ARG A 49 18.65 3.70 16.70
C ARG A 49 18.87 2.24 16.31
N ALA A 50 17.81 1.49 16.03
CA ALA A 50 17.92 0.10 15.58
C ALA A 50 18.70 0.00 14.26
N MET A 51 18.53 0.92 13.34
CA MET A 51 19.32 0.98 12.10
C MET A 51 20.81 1.26 12.38
N ILE A 52 21.13 2.15 13.31
CA ILE A 52 22.52 2.41 13.73
C ILE A 52 23.15 1.17 14.36
N GLU A 53 22.45 0.51 15.27
CA GLU A 53 22.91 -0.68 15.98
C GLU A 53 23.20 -1.86 15.04
N THR A 54 22.39 -2.01 14.01
CA THR A 54 22.51 -3.12 13.03
C THR A 54 23.33 -2.78 11.79
N ASN A 55 23.76 -1.52 11.63
CA ASN A 55 24.39 -1.01 10.41
C ASN A 55 25.64 -1.77 9.97
N HIS A 56 26.39 -2.35 10.89
CA HIS A 56 27.61 -3.12 10.61
C HIS A 56 27.38 -4.63 10.60
N THR A 57 26.16 -5.10 10.79
CA THR A 57 25.81 -6.51 10.76
C THR A 57 25.70 -6.97 9.31
N GLN A 58 26.50 -7.95 8.90
CA GLN A 58 26.39 -8.53 7.56
C GLN A 58 25.25 -9.54 7.53
N THR A 59 24.30 -9.32 6.67
CA THR A 59 23.12 -10.18 6.51
C THR A 59 22.95 -10.58 5.04
N PRO A 60 22.30 -11.73 4.75
CA PRO A 60 21.87 -12.05 3.38
C PRO A 60 20.94 -10.97 2.84
N GLY A 61 21.01 -10.72 1.53
CA GLY A 61 20.08 -9.79 0.86
C GLY A 61 18.76 -10.45 0.49
N TYR A 62 17.93 -9.68 -0.22
CA TYR A 62 16.69 -10.17 -0.86
C TYR A 62 15.61 -10.67 0.11
N GLY A 63 15.57 -10.13 1.34
CA GLY A 63 14.58 -10.55 2.34
C GLY A 63 14.84 -11.91 2.99
N LEU A 64 16.04 -12.46 2.82
CA LEU A 64 16.44 -13.76 3.39
C LEU A 64 17.11 -13.62 4.77
N ASP A 65 17.21 -12.41 5.28
CA ASP A 65 17.80 -12.10 6.57
C ASP A 65 16.83 -12.33 7.74
N GLU A 66 17.40 -12.39 8.94
CA GLU A 66 16.65 -12.66 10.15
C GLU A 66 15.67 -11.52 10.51
N HIS A 67 16.02 -10.27 10.21
CA HIS A 67 15.13 -9.12 10.47
C HIS A 67 13.87 -9.22 9.62
N CYS A 68 14.00 -9.55 8.34
CA CYS A 68 12.86 -9.80 7.46
C CYS A 68 12.02 -10.99 7.92
N ALA A 69 12.65 -12.07 8.37
CA ALA A 69 11.93 -13.24 8.89
C ALA A 69 11.10 -12.89 10.16
N GLN A 70 11.70 -12.17 11.10
CA GLN A 70 11.02 -11.71 12.31
C GLN A 70 9.88 -10.72 11.98
N ALA A 71 10.13 -9.77 11.08
CA ALA A 71 9.12 -8.81 10.62
C ALA A 71 7.92 -9.53 9.96
N ALA A 72 8.19 -10.52 9.11
CA ALA A 72 7.14 -11.32 8.47
C ALA A 72 6.29 -12.07 9.51
N GLU A 73 6.89 -12.61 10.56
CA GLU A 73 6.15 -13.30 11.63
C GLU A 73 5.29 -12.32 12.44
N LEU A 74 5.82 -11.16 12.76
CA LEU A 74 5.05 -10.10 13.45
C LEU A 74 3.86 -9.64 12.61
N ILE A 75 4.04 -9.49 11.28
CA ILE A 75 2.96 -9.12 10.36
C ILE A 75 1.89 -10.22 10.31
N ARG A 76 2.28 -11.50 10.18
CA ARG A 76 1.31 -12.62 10.22
C ARG A 76 0.51 -12.64 11.51
N LYS A 77 1.18 -12.42 12.64
CA LYS A 77 0.53 -12.35 13.95
C LYS A 77 -0.44 -11.17 14.03
N ALA A 78 -0.02 -10.01 13.57
CA ALA A 78 -0.85 -8.79 13.57
C ALA A 78 -2.09 -8.93 12.68
N CYS A 79 -1.95 -9.60 11.53
CA CYS A 79 -3.05 -9.86 10.61
C CYS A 79 -3.95 -11.05 11.03
N GLY A 80 -3.55 -11.83 12.03
CA GLY A 80 -4.27 -13.06 12.42
C GLY A 80 -4.20 -14.18 11.38
N VAL A 81 -3.24 -14.14 10.45
CA VAL A 81 -3.13 -15.06 9.30
C VAL A 81 -1.83 -15.86 9.41
N ARG A 82 -1.91 -17.11 9.83
CA ARG A 82 -0.73 -17.96 10.08
C ARG A 82 0.03 -18.40 8.82
N LYS A 83 -0.63 -18.48 7.68
CA LYS A 83 -0.08 -19.03 6.42
C LYS A 83 0.00 -18.00 5.29
N ALA A 84 0.15 -16.72 5.61
CA ALA A 84 0.36 -15.69 4.61
C ALA A 84 1.84 -15.60 4.22
N ASP A 85 2.12 -15.46 2.93
CA ASP A 85 3.42 -15.04 2.44
C ASP A 85 3.53 -13.50 2.60
N VAL A 86 4.68 -13.06 3.10
CA VAL A 86 4.97 -11.64 3.32
C VAL A 86 6.14 -11.25 2.42
N HIS A 87 5.92 -10.29 1.55
CA HIS A 87 6.92 -9.76 0.64
C HIS A 87 7.21 -8.29 0.96
N PHE A 88 8.49 -7.96 1.08
CA PHE A 88 8.95 -6.59 1.29
C PHE A 88 9.36 -5.98 -0.05
N LEU A 89 8.72 -4.85 -0.40
CA LEU A 89 8.96 -4.12 -1.65
C LEU A 89 9.31 -2.66 -1.32
N VAL A 90 9.96 -1.98 -2.26
CA VAL A 90 10.56 -0.65 -2.02
C VAL A 90 9.52 0.45 -1.82
N GLY A 91 8.32 0.30 -2.41
CA GLY A 91 7.29 1.33 -2.29
C GLY A 91 5.93 0.88 -2.79
N GLY A 92 4.88 1.69 -2.55
CA GLY A 92 3.50 1.39 -2.89
C GLY A 92 3.29 1.14 -4.38
N THR A 93 3.84 1.98 -5.23
CA THR A 93 3.77 1.82 -6.70
C THR A 93 4.37 0.49 -7.16
N GLN A 94 5.52 0.09 -6.60
CA GLN A 94 6.10 -1.21 -6.91
C GLN A 94 5.21 -2.36 -6.42
N CYS A 95 4.61 -2.25 -5.24
CA CYS A 95 3.66 -3.22 -4.72
C CYS A 95 2.46 -3.38 -5.66
N ASN A 96 1.82 -2.27 -6.04
CA ASN A 96 0.66 -2.28 -6.91
C ASN A 96 0.99 -2.87 -8.28
N LYS A 97 2.05 -2.39 -8.93
CA LYS A 97 2.50 -2.90 -10.22
C LYS A 97 2.81 -4.40 -10.17
N THR A 98 3.57 -4.85 -9.18
CA THR A 98 3.98 -6.25 -9.06
C THR A 98 2.79 -7.15 -8.79
N LEU A 99 1.90 -6.77 -7.87
CA LEU A 99 0.70 -7.55 -7.55
C LEU A 99 -0.23 -7.68 -8.76
N ILE A 100 -0.50 -6.57 -9.44
CA ILE A 100 -1.39 -6.54 -10.60
C ILE A 100 -0.79 -7.38 -11.75
N ALA A 101 0.50 -7.21 -12.03
CA ALA A 101 1.18 -7.97 -13.08
C ALA A 101 1.26 -9.48 -12.77
N ALA A 102 1.40 -9.86 -11.51
CA ALA A 102 1.43 -11.26 -11.09
C ALA A 102 0.04 -11.94 -11.11
N ALA A 103 -1.02 -11.16 -10.84
CA ALA A 103 -2.37 -11.69 -10.68
C ALA A 103 -3.19 -11.69 -11.97
N LEU A 104 -2.85 -10.84 -12.93
CA LEU A 104 -3.60 -10.68 -14.19
C LEU A 104 -2.87 -11.30 -15.38
N ARG A 105 -3.66 -11.84 -16.32
CA ARG A 105 -3.16 -12.21 -17.65
C ARG A 105 -3.10 -10.98 -18.56
N PRO A 106 -2.30 -10.98 -19.66
CA PRO A 106 -2.10 -9.81 -20.51
C PRO A 106 -3.37 -9.14 -21.03
N HIS A 107 -4.46 -9.90 -21.26
CA HIS A 107 -5.75 -9.39 -21.72
C HIS A 107 -6.71 -9.00 -20.57
N GLU A 108 -6.27 -9.11 -19.32
CA GLU A 108 -7.10 -8.79 -18.16
C GLU A 108 -6.77 -7.39 -17.63
N ALA A 109 -7.76 -6.77 -17.00
CA ALA A 109 -7.71 -5.39 -16.55
C ALA A 109 -8.12 -5.26 -15.08
N VAL A 110 -7.66 -4.19 -14.45
CA VAL A 110 -8.01 -3.80 -13.10
C VAL A 110 -8.98 -2.62 -13.12
N ILE A 111 -10.05 -2.71 -12.33
CA ILE A 111 -11.00 -1.62 -12.08
C ILE A 111 -10.54 -0.86 -10.84
N CYS A 112 -10.61 0.48 -10.86
CA CYS A 112 -10.41 1.33 -9.69
C CYS A 112 -11.36 2.54 -9.72
N ALA A 113 -11.41 3.29 -8.63
CA ALA A 113 -12.01 4.63 -8.62
C ALA A 113 -11.23 5.56 -9.55
N ASP A 114 -11.90 6.55 -10.14
CA ASP A 114 -11.26 7.61 -10.94
C ASP A 114 -10.26 8.45 -10.13
N SER A 115 -10.41 8.49 -8.80
CA SER A 115 -9.47 9.05 -7.84
C SER A 115 -8.51 8.00 -7.23
N GLY A 116 -8.51 6.76 -7.73
CA GLY A 116 -7.64 5.70 -7.19
C GLY A 116 -6.17 5.90 -7.54
N HIS A 117 -5.27 5.63 -6.58
CA HIS A 117 -3.84 5.89 -6.69
C HIS A 117 -3.20 5.32 -7.97
N ILE A 118 -3.55 4.09 -8.37
CA ILE A 118 -3.03 3.45 -9.58
C ILE A 118 -3.43 4.18 -10.87
N HIS A 119 -4.47 5.03 -10.82
CA HIS A 119 -4.92 5.81 -11.96
C HIS A 119 -4.32 7.21 -11.98
N VAL A 120 -4.20 7.87 -10.82
CA VAL A 120 -3.88 9.30 -10.75
C VAL A 120 -2.43 9.61 -10.35
N HIS A 121 -1.75 8.74 -9.59
CA HIS A 121 -0.44 9.05 -8.97
C HIS A 121 0.68 8.03 -9.24
N GLU A 122 0.54 7.14 -10.22
CA GLU A 122 1.58 6.14 -10.50
C GLU A 122 2.23 6.27 -11.88
N THR A 123 1.96 7.36 -12.60
CA THR A 123 2.64 7.69 -13.86
C THR A 123 2.54 6.55 -14.91
N GLY A 124 1.39 5.85 -14.95
CA GLY A 124 1.19 4.73 -15.86
C GLY A 124 1.97 3.46 -15.51
N ALA A 125 2.29 3.23 -14.23
CA ALA A 125 3.06 2.06 -13.81
C ALA A 125 2.34 0.74 -14.09
N VAL A 126 1.02 0.70 -13.94
CA VAL A 126 0.19 -0.48 -14.22
C VAL A 126 0.12 -0.73 -15.73
N GLU A 127 -0.12 0.31 -16.52
CA GLU A 127 -0.16 0.25 -17.98
C GLU A 127 1.19 -0.19 -18.56
N ASN A 128 2.30 0.28 -17.98
CA ASN A 128 3.64 -0.17 -18.34
C ASN A 128 3.87 -1.67 -18.09
N SER A 129 3.12 -2.29 -17.20
CA SER A 129 3.13 -3.76 -17.01
C SER A 129 2.24 -4.52 -17.99
N GLY A 130 1.60 -3.81 -18.92
CA GLY A 130 0.76 -4.41 -19.97
C GLY A 130 -0.71 -4.54 -19.59
N HIS A 131 -1.15 -3.96 -18.48
CA HIS A 131 -2.54 -4.06 -18.02
C HIS A 131 -3.26 -2.72 -18.12
N LYS A 132 -4.52 -2.77 -18.54
CA LYS A 132 -5.38 -1.60 -18.60
C LYS A 132 -5.97 -1.31 -17.22
N VAL A 133 -5.92 -0.05 -16.81
CA VAL A 133 -6.71 0.48 -15.70
C VAL A 133 -8.05 0.96 -16.23
N ILE A 134 -9.14 0.46 -15.63
CA ILE A 134 -10.51 0.89 -15.93
C ILE A 134 -10.95 1.76 -14.75
N ALA A 135 -10.82 3.07 -14.90
CA ALA A 135 -11.25 4.03 -13.89
C ALA A 135 -12.77 4.22 -13.99
N LEU A 136 -13.46 4.09 -12.88
CA LEU A 136 -14.90 4.33 -12.78
C LEU A 136 -15.17 5.58 -11.93
N PRO A 137 -16.16 6.41 -12.31
CA PRO A 137 -16.59 7.51 -11.48
C PRO A 137 -16.95 7.02 -10.07
N ALA A 138 -16.41 7.67 -9.05
CA ALA A 138 -16.60 7.27 -7.68
C ALA A 138 -17.00 8.48 -6.82
N LEU A 139 -18.22 8.47 -6.29
CA LEU A 139 -18.66 9.52 -5.40
C LEU A 139 -17.90 9.42 -4.06
N ASP A 140 -17.29 10.54 -3.65
CA ASP A 140 -16.42 10.58 -2.45
C ASP A 140 -15.34 9.48 -2.44
N GLY A 141 -14.77 9.19 -3.61
CA GLY A 141 -13.74 8.16 -3.76
C GLY A 141 -14.19 6.71 -3.55
N LYS A 142 -15.52 6.46 -3.47
CA LYS A 142 -16.08 5.15 -3.19
C LYS A 142 -16.68 4.51 -4.43
N LEU A 143 -16.19 3.33 -4.77
CA LEU A 143 -16.78 2.51 -5.82
C LEU A 143 -18.12 1.92 -5.39
N CYS A 144 -19.10 1.97 -6.27
CA CYS A 144 -20.38 1.30 -6.09
C CYS A 144 -20.37 -0.07 -6.79
N CYS A 145 -20.88 -1.11 -6.16
CA CYS A 145 -20.97 -2.45 -6.74
C CYS A 145 -21.73 -2.44 -8.08
N ALA A 146 -22.79 -1.64 -8.20
CA ALA A 146 -23.56 -1.53 -9.44
C ALA A 146 -22.74 -0.98 -10.61
N ASP A 147 -21.79 -0.06 -10.34
CA ASP A 147 -20.90 0.49 -11.36
C ASP A 147 -19.86 -0.53 -11.80
N ILE A 148 -19.31 -1.28 -10.85
CA ILE A 148 -18.40 -2.40 -11.13
C ILE A 148 -19.11 -3.45 -11.99
N GLU A 149 -20.31 -3.89 -11.62
CA GLU A 149 -21.09 -4.85 -12.39
C GLU A 149 -21.39 -4.33 -13.80
N ARG A 150 -21.77 -3.06 -13.93
CA ARG A 150 -22.02 -2.42 -15.22
C ARG A 150 -20.77 -2.40 -16.09
N ALA A 151 -19.60 -2.10 -15.51
CA ALA A 151 -18.34 -2.13 -16.22
C ALA A 151 -18.00 -3.55 -16.70
N VAL A 152 -18.15 -4.57 -15.84
CA VAL A 152 -17.93 -5.96 -16.22
C VAL A 152 -18.87 -6.41 -17.34
N ARG A 153 -20.16 -6.06 -17.25
CA ARG A 153 -21.17 -6.41 -18.28
C ARG A 153 -20.94 -5.72 -19.63
N LYS A 154 -20.27 -4.57 -19.65
CA LYS A 154 -19.92 -3.86 -20.91
C LYS A 154 -18.73 -4.46 -21.64
N HIS A 155 -17.89 -5.23 -20.98
CA HIS A 155 -16.69 -5.84 -21.53
C HIS A 155 -16.98 -7.28 -21.98
N THR A 156 -17.80 -7.43 -23.00
CA THR A 156 -18.28 -8.74 -23.49
C THR A 156 -17.69 -9.13 -24.84
N ASP A 157 -17.05 -8.19 -25.54
CA ASP A 157 -16.43 -8.38 -26.84
C ASP A 157 -15.02 -8.97 -26.68
N GLU A 158 -14.63 -9.90 -27.52
CA GLU A 158 -13.29 -10.51 -27.52
C GLU A 158 -12.15 -9.54 -27.84
N HIS A 159 -12.46 -8.37 -28.40
CA HIS A 159 -11.50 -7.28 -28.65
C HIS A 159 -11.33 -6.35 -27.45
N MET A 160 -12.11 -6.53 -26.41
CA MET A 160 -12.03 -5.74 -25.18
C MET A 160 -11.21 -6.47 -24.10
N VAL A 161 -10.52 -5.71 -23.26
CA VAL A 161 -9.89 -6.27 -22.07
C VAL A 161 -10.94 -6.85 -21.11
N LYS A 162 -10.59 -7.89 -20.38
CA LYS A 162 -11.47 -8.54 -19.42
C LYS A 162 -11.22 -7.99 -18.00
N PRO A 163 -12.17 -7.26 -17.37
CA PRO A 163 -12.04 -6.86 -15.98
C PRO A 163 -11.97 -8.07 -15.05
N LYS A 164 -10.93 -8.19 -14.23
CA LYS A 164 -10.69 -9.34 -13.35
C LYS A 164 -10.29 -8.98 -11.95
N MET A 165 -9.88 -7.76 -11.73
CA MET A 165 -9.45 -7.26 -10.43
C MET A 165 -10.16 -5.96 -10.11
N VAL A 166 -10.47 -5.73 -8.85
CA VAL A 166 -10.88 -4.44 -8.32
C VAL A 166 -9.81 -3.98 -7.33
N TYR A 167 -9.28 -2.79 -7.58
CA TYR A 167 -8.35 -2.11 -6.71
C TYR A 167 -9.10 -1.07 -5.87
N LEU A 168 -8.88 -1.10 -4.57
CA LEU A 168 -9.44 -0.14 -3.62
C LEU A 168 -8.31 0.52 -2.83
N SER A 169 -8.27 1.85 -2.84
CA SER A 169 -7.47 2.61 -1.89
C SER A 169 -8.29 2.83 -0.62
N ASN A 170 -7.69 2.60 0.52
CA ASN A 170 -8.37 2.87 1.79
C ASN A 170 -8.06 4.30 2.24
N ALA A 171 -8.74 5.17 1.74
CA ALA A 171 -8.79 6.56 1.38
C ALA A 171 -8.22 6.78 -0.02
N THR A 172 -8.98 7.47 -0.87
CA THR A 172 -8.52 7.90 -2.19
C THR A 172 -7.77 9.23 -2.09
N GLU A 173 -7.04 9.58 -3.15
CA GLU A 173 -6.14 10.74 -3.17
C GLU A 173 -6.86 12.08 -3.38
N LEU A 174 -8.12 12.06 -3.82
CA LEU A 174 -8.89 13.26 -4.17
C LEU A 174 -10.23 13.28 -3.43
#